data_15000b24d117d441eb3841ca0b465df6
#
_entry.id   15000b24d117d441eb3841ca0b465df6
#
_cell.length_a   1.000
_cell.length_b   1.000
_cell.length_c   1.000
_cell.angle_alpha   90.00
_cell.angle_beta   90.00
_cell.angle_gamma   90.00
#
_symmetry.space_group_name_H-M   'P 1'
#
loop_
_entity.id
_entity.type
_entity.pdbx_description
1 polymer ?
#
loop_
_entity_poly.entity_id
_entity_poly.type
_entity_poly.pdbx_seq_one_letter_code
_entity_poly.pdbx_strand_id
1 'polypeptide(L)'
;MKQRWLKDWPWETVVAINAGLCKEKNALHKPTTDGYKPAQKLWEEARFRELTLREAIQVGRRCHKLSPFCFYNGNTFAAIGRTLIQGIKLPPAKAHSFRSVVGHYIAGTIGDDELDQALRDLEQ
;
A
#
# COMPACT_ATOMS: atom_id res chain seq x y z
N MET A 1 -10.59 -3.96 -14.13
CA MET A 1 -11.84 -3.35 -13.69
C MET A 1 -11.56 -2.31 -12.62
N LYS A 2 -12.17 -1.13 -12.75
CA LYS A 2 -11.97 -0.04 -11.78
C LYS A 2 -12.99 -0.11 -10.67
N GLN A 3 -12.55 0.15 -9.44
CA GLN A 3 -13.42 0.29 -8.29
C GLN A 3 -12.74 1.17 -7.23
N ARG A 4 -13.49 1.51 -6.20
CA ARG A 4 -12.95 2.35 -5.12
C ARG A 4 -12.19 1.48 -4.12
N TRP A 5 -11.01 1.03 -4.51
CA TRP A 5 -10.20 0.10 -3.71
C TRP A 5 -9.86 0.63 -2.32
N LEU A 6 -9.70 1.96 -2.19
CA LEU A 6 -9.21 2.57 -0.95
C LEU A 6 -10.29 3.25 -0.12
N LYS A 7 -11.55 3.11 -0.49
CA LYS A 7 -12.65 3.86 0.18
C LYS A 7 -12.76 3.56 1.68
N ASP A 8 -12.48 2.33 2.09
CA ASP A 8 -12.61 1.89 3.48
C ASP A 8 -11.32 2.08 4.28
N TRP A 9 -10.35 2.82 3.71
CA TRP A 9 -9.04 3.04 4.30
C TRP A 9 -8.80 4.54 4.50
N PRO A 10 -9.51 5.19 5.45
CA PRO A 10 -9.26 6.61 5.71
C PRO A 10 -7.84 6.83 6.20
N TRP A 11 -7.33 8.05 6.03
CA TRP A 11 -5.96 8.37 6.41
C TRP A 11 -5.68 8.07 7.88
N GLU A 12 -6.69 8.25 8.76
CA GLU A 12 -6.57 7.92 10.19
C GLU A 12 -6.23 6.45 10.40
N THR A 13 -6.73 5.55 9.55
CA THR A 13 -6.39 4.13 9.61
C THR A 13 -4.94 3.90 9.20
N VAL A 14 -4.46 4.61 8.18
CA VAL A 14 -3.05 4.54 7.77
C VAL A 14 -2.16 4.98 8.95
N VAL A 15 -2.50 6.09 9.59
CA VAL A 15 -1.78 6.60 10.76
C VAL A 15 -1.77 5.56 11.89
N ALA A 16 -2.92 4.94 12.16
CA ALA A 16 -3.04 3.93 13.22
C ALA A 16 -2.18 2.69 12.94
N ILE A 17 -2.10 2.25 11.68
CA ILE A 17 -1.25 1.11 11.30
C ILE A 17 0.21 1.46 11.56
N ASN A 18 0.65 2.64 11.15
CA ASN A 18 2.03 3.06 11.41
C ASN A 18 2.31 3.17 12.91
N ALA A 19 1.37 3.74 13.68
CA ALA A 19 1.51 3.84 15.14
C ALA A 19 1.67 2.46 15.78
N GLY A 20 0.88 1.47 15.34
CA GLY A 20 0.98 0.10 15.84
C GLY A 20 2.31 -0.54 15.54
N LEU A 21 2.82 -0.37 14.32
CA LEU A 21 4.13 -0.89 13.92
C LEU A 21 5.26 -0.23 14.73
N CYS A 22 5.19 1.08 14.91
CA CYS A 22 6.20 1.81 15.70
C CYS A 22 6.20 1.34 17.16
N LYS A 23 5.02 1.16 17.75
CA LYS A 23 4.90 0.67 19.12
C LYS A 23 5.51 -0.72 19.26
N GLU A 24 5.19 -1.62 18.33
CA GLU A 24 5.72 -2.99 18.34
C GLU A 24 7.23 -3.03 18.23
N LYS A 25 7.83 -2.11 17.46
CA LYS A 25 9.26 -2.07 17.19
C LYS A 25 10.03 -1.07 18.08
N ASN A 26 9.38 -0.47 19.06
CA ASN A 26 9.99 0.58 19.90
C ASN A 26 10.55 1.75 19.09
N ALA A 27 9.84 2.14 18.03
CA ALA A 27 10.23 3.28 17.20
C ALA A 27 9.31 4.46 17.45
N LEU A 28 9.82 5.66 17.17
CA LEU A 28 9.04 6.89 17.33
C LEU A 28 7.97 6.99 16.23
N HIS A 29 6.71 7.13 16.65
CA HIS A 29 5.63 7.41 15.73
C HIS A 29 5.46 8.93 15.60
N LYS A 30 5.91 9.48 14.47
CA LYS A 30 5.91 10.92 14.26
C LYS A 30 5.76 11.23 12.77
N PRO A 31 4.93 12.21 12.40
CA PRO A 31 4.87 12.67 11.01
C PRO A 31 6.15 13.40 10.61
N THR A 32 6.50 13.31 9.32
CA THR A 32 7.62 14.07 8.79
C THR A 32 7.17 15.46 8.37
N THR A 33 8.10 16.41 8.32
CA THR A 33 7.81 17.80 7.98
C THR A 33 7.39 17.94 6.52
N ASP A 34 8.09 17.26 5.61
CA ASP A 34 7.89 17.46 4.17
C ASP A 34 6.97 16.43 3.52
N GLY A 35 6.88 15.24 4.08
CA GLY A 35 6.20 14.12 3.44
C GLY A 35 4.77 13.87 3.90
N TYR A 36 4.43 14.26 5.12
CA TYR A 36 3.13 13.91 5.72
C TYR A 36 1.94 14.49 4.97
N LYS A 37 1.92 15.81 4.78
CA LYS A 37 0.79 16.46 4.11
C LYS A 37 0.64 16.03 2.65
N PRO A 38 1.72 15.97 1.83
CA PRO A 38 1.58 15.49 0.46
C PRO A 38 1.09 14.04 0.38
N ALA A 39 1.55 13.15 1.26
CA ALA A 39 1.09 11.77 1.27
C ALA A 39 -0.39 11.68 1.68
N GLN A 40 -0.78 12.41 2.70
CA GLN A 40 -2.18 12.48 3.14
C GLN A 40 -3.09 12.96 2.00
N LYS A 41 -2.69 14.02 1.30
CA LYS A 41 -3.46 14.55 0.19
C LYS A 41 -3.59 13.54 -0.95
N LEU A 42 -2.48 12.93 -1.34
CA LEU A 42 -2.48 11.91 -2.39
C LEU A 42 -3.40 10.75 -2.02
N TRP A 43 -3.29 10.24 -0.80
CA TRP A 43 -4.10 9.14 -0.32
C TRP A 43 -5.60 9.48 -0.30
N GLU A 44 -5.95 10.62 0.30
CA GLU A 44 -7.35 11.03 0.43
C GLU A 44 -8.00 11.32 -0.92
N GLU A 45 -7.27 11.88 -1.87
CA GLU A 45 -7.77 12.03 -3.24
C GLU A 45 -8.01 10.67 -3.90
N ALA A 46 -7.10 9.74 -3.71
CA ALA A 46 -7.22 8.40 -4.29
C ALA A 46 -8.38 7.60 -3.71
N ARG A 47 -8.74 7.82 -2.43
CA ARG A 47 -9.84 7.11 -1.79
C ARG A 47 -11.17 7.27 -2.51
N PHE A 48 -11.39 8.43 -3.09
CA PHE A 48 -12.68 8.76 -3.69
C PHE A 48 -12.71 8.51 -5.19
N ARG A 49 -11.63 7.96 -5.75
CA ARG A 49 -11.57 7.64 -7.17
C ARG A 49 -11.75 6.16 -7.43
N GLU A 50 -12.32 5.85 -8.58
CA GLU A 50 -12.32 4.49 -9.08
C GLU A 50 -10.95 4.21 -9.72
N LEU A 51 -10.28 3.17 -9.22
CA LEU A 51 -8.92 2.81 -9.62
C LEU A 51 -8.89 1.36 -10.10
N THR A 52 -7.95 1.06 -10.99
CA THR A 52 -7.59 -0.34 -11.24
C THR A 52 -6.82 -0.84 -10.02
N LEU A 53 -6.71 -2.17 -9.89
CA LEU A 53 -5.88 -2.73 -8.81
C LEU A 53 -4.45 -2.23 -8.91
N ARG A 54 -3.90 -2.17 -10.13
CA ARG A 54 -2.56 -1.64 -10.36
C ARG A 54 -2.41 -0.21 -9.85
N GLU A 55 -3.36 0.66 -10.16
CA GLU A 55 -3.36 2.04 -9.71
C GLU A 55 -3.41 2.14 -8.18
N ALA A 56 -4.25 1.32 -7.54
CA ALA A 56 -4.36 1.32 -6.08
C ALA A 56 -3.02 0.92 -5.42
N ILE A 57 -2.36 -0.10 -5.96
CA ILE A 57 -1.05 -0.54 -5.48
C ILE A 57 0.00 0.56 -5.69
N GLN A 58 -0.05 1.25 -6.83
CA GLN A 58 0.87 2.36 -7.12
C GLN A 58 0.70 3.52 -6.15
N VAL A 59 -0.52 3.80 -5.70
CA VAL A 59 -0.76 4.83 -4.68
C VAL A 59 0.02 4.50 -3.41
N GLY A 60 -0.01 3.24 -2.97
CA GLY A 60 0.75 2.81 -1.79
C GLY A 60 2.25 3.06 -1.95
N ARG A 61 2.81 2.70 -3.11
CA ARG A 61 4.23 2.95 -3.38
C ARG A 61 4.56 4.45 -3.40
N ARG A 62 3.71 5.25 -4.03
CA ARG A 62 3.93 6.70 -4.10
C ARG A 62 3.89 7.34 -2.72
N CYS A 63 2.95 6.93 -1.87
CA CYS A 63 2.90 7.41 -0.50
C CYS A 63 4.14 7.00 0.30
N HIS A 64 4.61 5.75 0.12
CA HIS A 64 5.86 5.32 0.75
C HIS A 64 7.03 6.23 0.33
N LYS A 65 7.14 6.56 -0.96
CA LYS A 65 8.23 7.42 -1.46
C LYS A 65 8.18 8.83 -0.86
N LEU A 66 7.00 9.31 -0.51
CA LEU A 66 6.85 10.62 0.14
C LEU A 66 7.29 10.59 1.61
N SER A 67 7.43 9.41 2.20
CA SER A 67 7.88 9.21 3.57
C SER A 67 7.09 10.05 4.58
N PRO A 68 5.76 9.79 4.73
CA PRO A 68 4.94 10.60 5.65
C PRO A 68 5.29 10.43 7.11
N PHE A 69 5.92 9.32 7.49
CA PHE A 69 6.29 9.02 8.88
C PHE A 69 7.80 8.87 9.00
N CYS A 70 8.31 9.04 10.22
CA CYS A 70 9.74 8.89 10.45
C CYS A 70 10.23 7.45 10.26
N PHE A 71 9.36 6.45 10.55
CA PHE A 71 9.72 5.03 10.48
C PHE A 71 8.61 4.19 9.86
N TYR A 72 8.99 3.08 9.25
CA TYR A 72 8.09 2.01 8.78
C TYR A 72 7.07 2.43 7.72
N ASN A 73 7.42 3.38 6.86
CA ASN A 73 6.54 3.77 5.75
C ASN A 73 6.25 2.60 4.82
N GLY A 74 7.29 1.90 4.38
CA GLY A 74 7.14 0.75 3.50
C GLY A 74 6.26 -0.32 4.10
N ASN A 75 6.49 -0.67 5.37
CA ASN A 75 5.71 -1.68 6.08
C ASN A 75 4.25 -1.27 6.22
N THR A 76 3.99 0.02 6.48
CA THR A 76 2.63 0.55 6.63
C THR A 76 1.83 0.37 5.35
N PHE A 77 2.34 0.88 4.23
CA PHE A 77 1.61 0.80 2.96
C PHE A 77 1.59 -0.60 2.38
N ALA A 78 2.65 -1.39 2.58
CA ALA A 78 2.67 -2.79 2.14
C ALA A 78 1.62 -3.62 2.89
N ALA A 79 1.42 -3.38 4.18
CA ALA A 79 0.38 -4.07 4.96
C ALA A 79 -1.01 -3.82 4.38
N ILE A 80 -1.30 -2.56 4.00
CA ILE A 80 -2.57 -2.20 3.39
C ILE A 80 -2.70 -2.89 2.02
N GLY A 81 -1.66 -2.83 1.19
CA GLY A 81 -1.69 -3.48 -0.12
C GLY A 81 -1.95 -4.98 -0.03
N ARG A 82 -1.29 -5.67 0.91
CA ARG A 82 -1.52 -7.10 1.12
C ARG A 82 -2.94 -7.39 1.60
N THR A 83 -3.51 -6.51 2.43
CA THR A 83 -4.88 -6.68 2.90
C THR A 83 -5.90 -6.52 1.76
N LEU A 84 -5.65 -5.60 0.83
CA LEU A 84 -6.49 -5.49 -0.37
C LEU A 84 -6.52 -6.80 -1.16
N ILE A 85 -5.37 -7.46 -1.28
CA ILE A 85 -5.29 -8.73 -2.01
C ILE A 85 -6.05 -9.85 -1.29
N GLN A 86 -6.08 -9.85 0.04
CA GLN A 86 -6.85 -10.84 0.80
C GLN A 86 -8.34 -10.78 0.49
N GLY A 87 -8.86 -9.63 0.09
CA GLY A 87 -10.25 -9.47 -0.30
C GLY A 87 -10.58 -10.02 -1.69
N ILE A 88 -9.58 -10.44 -2.45
CA ILE A 88 -9.76 -10.99 -3.80
C ILE A 88 -9.77 -12.53 -3.72
N LYS A 89 -10.72 -13.16 -4.41
CA LYS A 89 -10.79 -14.62 -4.43
C LYS A 89 -9.73 -15.18 -5.39
N LEU A 90 -8.67 -15.72 -4.83
CA LEU A 90 -7.57 -16.32 -5.58
C LEU A 90 -7.21 -17.68 -4.97
N PRO A 91 -6.69 -18.63 -5.77
CA PRO A 91 -6.12 -19.85 -5.21
C PRO A 91 -5.03 -19.49 -4.19
N PRO A 92 -4.90 -20.25 -3.07
CA PRO A 92 -3.97 -19.88 -2.00
C PRO A 92 -2.53 -19.64 -2.43
N ALA A 93 -2.01 -20.46 -3.35
CA ALA A 93 -0.65 -20.29 -3.85
C ALA A 93 -0.48 -18.98 -4.62
N LYS A 94 -1.45 -18.63 -5.49
CA LYS A 94 -1.43 -17.38 -6.24
C LYS A 94 -1.59 -16.17 -5.32
N ALA A 95 -2.49 -16.27 -4.34
CA ALA A 95 -2.70 -15.19 -3.37
C ALA A 95 -1.42 -14.90 -2.59
N HIS A 96 -0.75 -15.94 -2.10
CA HIS A 96 0.51 -15.79 -1.34
C HIS A 96 1.60 -15.14 -2.20
N SER A 97 1.79 -15.65 -3.41
CA SER A 97 2.80 -15.13 -4.33
C SER A 97 2.53 -13.68 -4.69
N PHE A 98 1.29 -13.35 -5.00
CA PHE A 98 0.92 -11.98 -5.38
C PHE A 98 1.06 -11.00 -4.22
N ARG A 99 0.66 -11.40 -3.00
CA ARG A 99 0.86 -10.55 -1.81
C ARG A 99 2.33 -10.23 -1.60
N SER A 100 3.20 -11.21 -1.82
CA SER A 100 4.64 -11.00 -1.72
C SER A 100 5.13 -9.96 -2.72
N VAL A 101 4.70 -10.06 -3.98
CA VAL A 101 5.05 -9.10 -5.03
C VAL A 101 4.55 -7.70 -4.67
N VAL A 102 3.30 -7.58 -4.23
CA VAL A 102 2.71 -6.29 -3.85
C VAL A 102 3.50 -5.64 -2.71
N GLY A 103 3.85 -6.41 -1.69
CA GLY A 103 4.65 -5.91 -0.57
C GLY A 103 6.01 -5.38 -1.02
N HIS A 104 6.72 -6.14 -1.84
CA HIS A 104 8.03 -5.75 -2.36
C HIS A 104 7.94 -4.53 -3.29
N TYR A 105 6.91 -4.48 -4.13
CA TYR A 105 6.70 -3.34 -5.02
C TYR A 105 6.47 -2.04 -4.23
N ILE A 106 5.58 -2.07 -3.25
CA ILE A 106 5.28 -0.89 -2.43
C ILE A 106 6.51 -0.47 -1.64
N ALA A 107 7.28 -1.43 -1.14
CA ALA A 107 8.53 -1.14 -0.43
C ALA A 107 9.64 -0.61 -1.35
N GLY A 108 9.47 -0.73 -2.67
CA GLY A 108 10.41 -0.19 -3.63
C GLY A 108 11.55 -1.12 -4.00
N THR A 109 11.45 -2.40 -3.65
CA THR A 109 12.53 -3.38 -3.92
C THR A 109 12.39 -4.06 -5.28
N ILE A 110 11.23 -3.94 -5.93
CA ILE A 110 11.00 -4.39 -7.31
C ILE A 110 10.30 -3.27 -8.08
N GLY A 111 10.29 -3.37 -9.40
CA GLY A 111 9.77 -2.33 -10.28
C GLY A 111 8.43 -2.64 -10.93
N ASP A 112 8.03 -1.75 -11.83
CA ASP A 112 6.74 -1.86 -12.53
C ASP A 112 6.63 -3.13 -13.36
N ASP A 113 7.74 -3.57 -13.98
CA ASP A 113 7.74 -4.76 -14.83
C ASP A 113 7.37 -6.02 -14.04
N GLU A 114 7.90 -6.16 -12.84
CA GLU A 114 7.60 -7.30 -11.97
C GLU A 114 6.14 -7.26 -11.49
N LEU A 115 5.64 -6.07 -11.18
CA LEU A 115 4.23 -5.91 -10.82
C LEU A 115 3.32 -6.28 -12.01
N ASP A 116 3.64 -5.79 -13.19
CA ASP A 116 2.86 -6.06 -14.39
C ASP A 116 2.85 -7.56 -14.73
N GLN A 117 4.00 -8.23 -14.58
CA GLN A 117 4.08 -9.67 -14.79
C GLN A 117 3.19 -10.43 -13.78
N ALA A 118 3.23 -10.03 -12.51
CA ALA A 118 2.40 -10.66 -11.49
C ALA A 118 0.91 -10.47 -11.77
N LEU A 119 0.52 -9.29 -12.25
CA LEU A 119 -0.87 -9.03 -12.65
C LEU A 119 -1.30 -9.91 -13.83
N ARG A 120 -0.43 -10.10 -14.82
CA ARG A 120 -0.71 -11.01 -15.95
C ARG A 120 -0.87 -12.44 -15.47
N ASP A 121 -0.03 -12.86 -14.53
CA ASP A 121 -0.07 -14.23 -13.99
C ASP A 121 -1.39 -14.53 -13.27
N LEU A 122 -2.06 -13.52 -12.74
CA LEU A 122 -3.36 -13.69 -12.08
C LEU A 122 -4.47 -14.08 -13.09
N GLU A 123 -4.31 -13.71 -14.34
CA GLU A 123 -5.32 -13.93 -15.39
C GLU A 123 -5.22 -15.32 -16.01
N GLN A 124 -4.23 -16.10 -15.64
CA GLN A 124 -3.98 -17.43 -16.20
C GLN A 124 -4.53 -18.55 -15.35
#